data_ea122b6837559fe0dd977d4d4c412c2b
#
_entry.id   ea122b6837559fe0dd977d4d4c412c2b
#
_cell.length_a   1.000
_cell.length_b   1.000
_cell.length_c   1.000
_cell.angle_alpha   90.00
_cell.angle_beta   90.00
_cell.angle_gamma   90.00
#
_symmetry.space_group_name_H-M   'P 1'
#
loop_
_entity.id
_entity.type
_entity.pdbx_description
1 polymer ?
#
loop_
_entity_poly.entity_id
_entity_poly.type
_entity_poly.pdbx_seq_one_letter_code
_entity_poly.pdbx_strand_id
1 'polypeptide(L)'
;MKPPEKTPTALEASDLEQITATTLQHYAASAESFREGTRDHDVSQNIAALLRHIEVPPPFAILDFGCGPGRDLKTFRALGHQPVGLDGCPRFVDMARADSGCEVWQQDFLQLDLPTERFDGIFANASLFHVPAQELSQVLSKLYATLRPGGVLFSSNPRGHNEEGWNGNRYGSYHDLDAWRRHLTAAGFVELEHYYRPAGLPCNQQPWLASVWRKPKT
;
A
#
# COMPACT_ATOMS: atom_id res chain seq x y z
N MET A 1 -7.47 -16.44 35.77
CA MET A 1 -7.34 -17.19 34.52
C MET A 1 -7.86 -16.28 33.40
N LYS A 2 -7.01 -15.85 32.46
CA LYS A 2 -7.48 -15.22 31.22
C LYS A 2 -8.28 -16.27 30.42
N PRO A 3 -9.43 -15.93 29.84
CA PRO A 3 -10.08 -16.83 28.90
C PRO A 3 -9.15 -17.17 27.76
N PRO A 4 -9.23 -18.36 27.15
CA PRO A 4 -8.40 -18.71 26.01
C PRO A 4 -8.69 -17.73 24.88
N GLU A 5 -7.63 -17.12 24.33
CA GLU A 5 -7.71 -16.34 23.10
C GLU A 5 -8.29 -17.26 22.02
N LYS A 6 -9.46 -16.88 21.50
CA LYS A 6 -10.03 -17.56 20.33
C LYS A 6 -9.06 -17.32 19.16
N THR A 7 -8.45 -18.36 18.66
CA THR A 7 -7.75 -18.33 17.38
C THR A 7 -8.73 -17.76 16.34
N PRO A 8 -8.39 -16.71 15.61
CA PRO A 8 -9.25 -16.20 14.55
C PRO A 8 -9.55 -17.35 13.59
N THR A 9 -10.82 -17.57 13.28
CA THR A 9 -11.21 -18.51 12.24
C THR A 9 -10.69 -17.96 10.91
N ALA A 10 -9.99 -18.77 10.12
CA ALA A 10 -9.52 -18.36 8.81
C ALA A 10 -10.74 -17.93 7.95
N LEU A 11 -10.57 -16.85 7.20
CA LEU A 11 -11.57 -16.36 6.25
C LEU A 11 -11.70 -17.36 5.09
N GLU A 12 -12.94 -17.69 4.74
CA GLU A 12 -13.23 -18.52 3.57
C GLU A 12 -13.13 -17.68 2.27
N ALA A 13 -13.07 -18.33 1.13
CA ALA A 13 -12.99 -17.65 -0.17
C ALA A 13 -14.15 -16.66 -0.39
N SER A 14 -15.36 -17.02 0.03
CA SER A 14 -16.53 -16.16 -0.03
C SER A 14 -16.42 -14.91 0.85
N ASP A 15 -15.75 -15.02 2.01
CA ASP A 15 -15.50 -13.88 2.89
C ASP A 15 -14.53 -12.90 2.24
N LEU A 16 -13.47 -13.41 1.62
CA LEU A 16 -12.48 -12.62 0.89
C LEU A 16 -13.11 -11.88 -0.31
N GLU A 17 -13.96 -12.56 -1.08
CA GLU A 17 -14.71 -11.95 -2.17
C GLU A 17 -15.63 -10.83 -1.66
N GLN A 18 -16.35 -11.06 -0.56
CA GLN A 18 -17.22 -10.06 0.06
C GLN A 18 -16.44 -8.86 0.60
N ILE A 19 -15.28 -9.10 1.24
CA ILE A 19 -14.39 -8.05 1.74
C ILE A 19 -13.96 -7.13 0.60
N THR A 20 -13.45 -7.72 -0.49
CA THR A 20 -13.03 -6.97 -1.67
C THR A 20 -14.20 -6.20 -2.27
N ALA A 21 -15.29 -6.89 -2.61
CA ALA A 21 -16.45 -6.28 -3.29
C ALA A 21 -17.05 -5.12 -2.49
N THR A 22 -17.25 -5.30 -1.18
CA THR A 22 -17.85 -4.26 -0.32
C THR A 22 -16.92 -3.05 -0.16
N THR A 23 -15.61 -3.29 0.02
CA THR A 23 -14.62 -2.22 0.14
C THR A 23 -14.50 -1.42 -1.16
N LEU A 24 -14.42 -2.07 -2.32
CA LEU A 24 -14.36 -1.41 -3.61
C LEU A 24 -15.64 -0.66 -3.95
N GLN A 25 -16.82 -1.21 -3.60
CA GLN A 25 -18.11 -0.53 -3.77
C GLN A 25 -18.19 0.74 -2.94
N HIS A 26 -17.69 0.72 -1.69
CA HIS A 26 -17.62 1.92 -0.85
C HIS A 26 -16.78 3.03 -1.51
N TYR A 27 -15.59 2.70 -2.01
CA TYR A 27 -14.74 3.66 -2.70
C TYR A 27 -15.35 4.15 -4.02
N ALA A 28 -15.98 3.28 -4.78
CA ALA A 28 -16.68 3.66 -6.01
C ALA A 28 -17.83 4.64 -5.74
N ALA A 29 -18.60 4.42 -4.68
CA ALA A 29 -19.70 5.30 -4.28
C ALA A 29 -19.23 6.67 -3.78
N SER A 30 -18.04 6.75 -3.17
CA SER A 30 -17.49 7.98 -2.58
C SER A 30 -16.33 8.59 -3.38
N ALA A 31 -16.11 8.17 -4.63
CA ALA A 31 -14.89 8.47 -5.37
C ALA A 31 -14.60 9.98 -5.52
N GLU A 32 -15.63 10.79 -5.83
CA GLU A 32 -15.47 12.24 -5.97
C GLU A 32 -15.13 12.91 -4.64
N SER A 33 -15.87 12.60 -3.58
CA SER A 33 -15.62 13.16 -2.26
C SER A 33 -14.27 12.71 -1.69
N PHE A 34 -13.85 11.47 -1.99
CA PHE A 34 -12.52 10.98 -1.62
C PHE A 34 -11.42 11.78 -2.34
N ARG A 35 -11.56 12.00 -3.66
CA ARG A 35 -10.63 12.81 -4.44
C ARG A 35 -10.52 14.22 -3.86
N GLU A 36 -11.63 14.89 -3.62
CA GLU A 36 -11.65 16.23 -3.04
C GLU A 36 -11.01 16.26 -1.64
N GLY A 37 -11.36 15.31 -0.78
CA GLY A 37 -10.86 15.24 0.58
C GLY A 37 -9.37 14.87 0.70
N THR A 38 -8.78 14.25 -0.32
CA THR A 38 -7.37 13.82 -0.30
C THR A 38 -6.44 14.62 -1.21
N ARG A 39 -6.99 15.50 -2.06
CA ARG A 39 -6.24 16.25 -3.06
C ARG A 39 -5.05 17.01 -2.48
N ASP A 40 -5.26 17.68 -1.37
CA ASP A 40 -4.28 18.59 -0.76
C ASP A 40 -3.51 17.94 0.41
N HIS A 41 -3.63 16.62 0.60
CA HIS A 41 -2.85 15.93 1.63
C HIS A 41 -1.36 15.95 1.28
N ASP A 42 -0.55 16.51 2.17
CA ASP A 42 0.91 16.49 2.01
C ASP A 42 1.48 15.09 2.33
N VAL A 43 2.01 14.46 1.29
CA VAL A 43 2.72 13.17 1.35
C VAL A 43 4.18 13.29 0.86
N SER A 44 4.70 14.50 0.79
CA SER A 44 6.07 14.78 0.32
C SER A 44 7.11 14.00 1.11
N GLN A 45 6.95 13.88 2.43
CA GLN A 45 7.82 13.08 3.28
C GLN A 45 7.83 11.60 2.86
N ASN A 46 6.67 11.03 2.51
CA ASN A 46 6.53 9.63 2.09
C ASN A 46 7.19 9.39 0.72
N ILE A 47 6.96 10.30 -0.23
CA ILE A 47 7.59 10.27 -1.56
C ILE A 47 9.11 10.37 -1.42
N ALA A 48 9.61 11.34 -0.63
CA ALA A 48 11.02 11.49 -0.38
C ALA A 48 11.64 10.25 0.30
N ALA A 49 10.88 9.58 1.19
CA ALA A 49 11.33 8.35 1.84
C ALA A 49 11.54 7.20 0.84
N LEU A 50 10.64 7.03 -0.13
CA LEU A 50 10.86 6.07 -1.22
C LEU A 50 12.08 6.44 -2.07
N LEU A 51 12.08 7.67 -2.61
CA LEU A 51 13.02 8.07 -3.66
C LEU A 51 14.48 8.08 -3.18
N ARG A 52 14.75 8.50 -1.92
CA ARG A 52 16.13 8.57 -1.38
C ARG A 52 16.82 7.22 -1.22
N HIS A 53 16.04 6.13 -1.19
CA HIS A 53 16.55 4.78 -1.03
C HIS A 53 16.72 4.01 -2.34
N ILE A 54 16.26 4.54 -3.48
CA ILE A 54 16.50 3.94 -4.79
C ILE A 54 17.93 4.27 -5.24
N GLU A 55 18.75 3.24 -5.44
CA GLU A 55 20.20 3.40 -5.69
C GLU A 55 20.59 3.46 -7.18
N VAL A 56 19.64 3.21 -8.10
CA VAL A 56 19.89 3.34 -9.54
C VAL A 56 19.73 4.80 -9.97
N PRO A 57 20.33 5.22 -11.11
CA PRO A 57 20.08 6.56 -11.64
C PRO A 57 18.62 6.77 -12.09
N PRO A 58 18.03 7.97 -11.89
CA PRO A 58 16.71 8.28 -12.44
C PRO A 58 16.75 8.34 -13.99
N PRO A 59 15.62 8.21 -14.68
CA PRO A 59 14.25 8.11 -14.14
C PRO A 59 13.92 6.72 -13.57
N PHE A 60 13.19 6.68 -12.44
CA PHE A 60 12.77 5.44 -11.81
C PHE A 60 11.46 4.91 -12.37
N ALA A 61 11.35 3.59 -12.54
CA ALA A 61 10.09 2.89 -12.77
C ALA A 61 9.41 2.65 -11.41
N ILE A 62 8.24 3.27 -11.16
CA ILE A 62 7.56 3.24 -9.86
C ILE A 62 6.16 2.66 -10.02
N LEU A 63 5.81 1.67 -9.20
CA LEU A 63 4.43 1.21 -9.03
C LEU A 63 3.77 1.99 -7.89
N ASP A 64 2.70 2.73 -8.17
CA ASP A 64 1.82 3.33 -7.16
C ASP A 64 0.70 2.32 -6.87
N PHE A 65 0.88 1.57 -5.77
CA PHE A 65 0.01 0.46 -5.37
C PHE A 65 -1.15 0.96 -4.51
N GLY A 66 -2.35 0.93 -5.05
CA GLY A 66 -3.52 1.58 -4.49
C GLY A 66 -3.49 3.08 -4.79
N CYS A 67 -3.31 3.44 -6.07
CA CYS A 67 -3.07 4.81 -6.50
C CYS A 67 -4.27 5.75 -6.32
N GLY A 68 -5.45 5.20 -6.00
CA GLY A 68 -6.68 5.99 -5.87
C GLY A 68 -6.94 6.86 -7.10
N PRO A 69 -7.38 8.12 -6.91
CA PRO A 69 -7.65 9.05 -8.02
C PRO A 69 -6.38 9.57 -8.76
N GLY A 70 -5.16 9.11 -8.42
CA GLY A 70 -3.95 9.40 -9.18
C GLY A 70 -3.16 10.64 -8.73
N ARG A 71 -3.36 11.15 -7.52
CA ARG A 71 -2.61 12.29 -6.98
C ARG A 71 -1.09 12.04 -7.00
N ASP A 72 -0.66 10.89 -6.49
CA ASP A 72 0.76 10.57 -6.32
C ASP A 72 1.42 10.21 -7.66
N LEU A 73 0.69 9.62 -8.60
CA LEU A 73 1.12 9.43 -9.99
C LEU A 73 1.51 10.74 -10.66
N LYS A 74 0.70 11.79 -10.50
CA LYS A 74 1.02 13.14 -11.03
C LYS A 74 2.31 13.67 -10.44
N THR A 75 2.51 13.48 -9.15
CA THR A 75 3.72 13.94 -8.45
C THR A 75 4.96 13.20 -8.95
N PHE A 76 4.93 11.86 -9.06
CA PHE A 76 6.07 11.10 -9.59
C PHE A 76 6.40 11.47 -11.04
N ARG A 77 5.36 11.66 -11.87
CA ARG A 77 5.56 12.11 -13.25
C ARG A 77 6.16 13.51 -13.33
N ALA A 78 5.69 14.45 -12.49
CA ALA A 78 6.24 15.81 -12.43
C ALA A 78 7.70 15.84 -11.98
N LEU A 79 8.12 14.87 -11.14
CA LEU A 79 9.52 14.65 -10.74
C LEU A 79 10.37 13.98 -11.83
N GLY A 80 9.79 13.65 -12.99
CA GLY A 80 10.49 13.06 -14.13
C GLY A 80 10.62 11.53 -14.06
N HIS A 81 9.88 10.85 -13.18
CA HIS A 81 9.87 9.39 -13.08
C HIS A 81 8.83 8.75 -14.01
N GLN A 82 8.82 7.43 -14.07
CA GLN A 82 7.93 6.60 -14.91
C GLN A 82 6.95 5.82 -14.01
N PRO A 83 5.89 6.49 -13.47
CA PRO A 83 4.93 5.82 -12.62
C PRO A 83 3.92 5.01 -13.44
N VAL A 84 3.53 3.87 -12.86
CA VAL A 84 2.38 3.05 -13.24
C VAL A 84 1.47 2.96 -12.02
N GLY A 85 0.18 3.23 -12.18
CA GLY A 85 -0.81 3.07 -11.11
C GLY A 85 -1.40 1.67 -11.09
N LEU A 86 -1.85 1.24 -9.92
CA LEU A 86 -2.69 0.06 -9.74
C LEU A 86 -3.75 0.36 -8.69
N ASP A 87 -5.00 0.08 -9.00
CA ASP A 87 -6.12 0.17 -8.05
C ASP A 87 -7.21 -0.82 -8.40
N GLY A 88 -7.95 -1.33 -7.40
CA GLY A 88 -9.08 -2.23 -7.60
C GLY A 88 -10.38 -1.50 -7.98
N CYS A 89 -10.52 -0.23 -7.63
CA CYS A 89 -11.74 0.55 -7.86
C CYS A 89 -11.78 1.10 -9.30
N PRO A 90 -12.74 0.66 -10.16
CA PRO A 90 -12.80 1.13 -11.55
C PRO A 90 -12.89 2.66 -11.67
N ARG A 91 -13.66 3.32 -10.79
CA ARG A 91 -13.78 4.77 -10.80
C ARG A 91 -12.48 5.49 -10.50
N PHE A 92 -11.68 4.98 -9.56
CA PHE A 92 -10.36 5.52 -9.28
C PHE A 92 -9.41 5.32 -10.46
N VAL A 93 -9.44 4.15 -11.09
CA VAL A 93 -8.64 3.86 -12.29
C VAL A 93 -8.93 4.85 -13.41
N ASP A 94 -10.21 5.12 -13.68
CA ASP A 94 -10.61 6.07 -14.72
C ASP A 94 -10.18 7.51 -14.38
N MET A 95 -10.39 7.94 -13.12
CA MET A 95 -9.90 9.23 -12.63
C MET A 95 -8.38 9.35 -12.74
N ALA A 96 -7.64 8.33 -12.27
CA ALA A 96 -6.19 8.32 -12.27
C ALA A 96 -5.62 8.41 -13.70
N ARG A 97 -6.19 7.69 -14.66
CA ARG A 97 -5.82 7.78 -16.07
C ARG A 97 -6.08 9.18 -16.63
N ALA A 98 -7.26 9.71 -16.39
CA ALA A 98 -7.66 11.04 -16.89
C ALA A 98 -6.78 12.15 -16.30
N ASP A 99 -6.55 12.12 -14.99
CA ASP A 99 -5.87 13.20 -14.28
C ASP A 99 -4.34 13.15 -14.42
N SER A 100 -3.73 11.95 -14.45
CA SER A 100 -2.28 11.79 -14.51
C SER A 100 -1.74 11.59 -15.91
N GLY A 101 -2.53 11.01 -16.82
CA GLY A 101 -2.08 10.55 -18.14
C GLY A 101 -1.07 9.40 -18.06
N CYS A 102 -0.99 8.70 -16.93
CA CYS A 102 -0.13 7.54 -16.72
C CYS A 102 -0.85 6.24 -17.09
N GLU A 103 -0.08 5.17 -17.28
CA GLU A 103 -0.61 3.81 -17.33
C GLU A 103 -1.18 3.46 -15.96
N VAL A 104 -2.42 2.90 -15.90
CA VAL A 104 -3.06 2.47 -14.67
C VAL A 104 -3.73 1.12 -14.89
N TRP A 105 -3.40 0.15 -14.05
CA TRP A 105 -3.98 -1.19 -14.07
C TRP A 105 -5.14 -1.29 -13.09
N GLN A 106 -6.21 -1.93 -13.53
CA GLN A 106 -7.30 -2.32 -12.66
C GLN A 106 -7.07 -3.75 -12.20
N GLN A 107 -6.67 -3.94 -10.95
CA GLN A 107 -6.47 -5.27 -10.37
C GLN A 107 -6.93 -5.30 -8.91
N ASP A 108 -7.54 -6.41 -8.51
CA ASP A 108 -7.79 -6.75 -7.12
C ASP A 108 -6.46 -7.07 -6.42
N PHE A 109 -6.24 -6.54 -5.21
CA PHE A 109 -5.04 -6.81 -4.43
C PHE A 109 -4.85 -8.30 -4.08
N LEU A 110 -5.95 -9.06 -4.02
CA LEU A 110 -5.91 -10.50 -3.76
C LEU A 110 -5.67 -11.33 -5.04
N GLN A 111 -5.74 -10.72 -6.23
CA GLN A 111 -5.61 -11.40 -7.53
C GLN A 111 -4.61 -10.67 -8.43
N LEU A 112 -3.41 -10.41 -7.90
CA LEU A 112 -2.38 -9.67 -8.61
C LEU A 112 -1.72 -10.49 -9.72
N ASP A 113 -1.65 -9.88 -10.92
CA ASP A 113 -0.86 -10.33 -12.06
C ASP A 113 0.16 -9.22 -12.41
N LEU A 114 1.32 -9.29 -11.79
CA LEU A 114 2.38 -8.29 -11.92
C LEU A 114 3.57 -8.86 -12.68
N PRO A 115 4.16 -8.08 -13.60
CA PRO A 115 5.39 -8.48 -14.28
C PRO A 115 6.55 -8.58 -13.29
N THR A 116 7.41 -9.57 -13.46
CA THR A 116 8.61 -9.73 -12.62
C THR A 116 9.65 -8.65 -12.92
N GLU A 117 10.36 -8.21 -11.89
CA GLU A 117 11.54 -7.30 -11.99
C GLU A 117 11.33 -6.07 -12.87
N ARG A 118 10.16 -5.46 -12.79
CA ARG A 118 9.81 -4.28 -13.59
C ARG A 118 10.13 -2.96 -12.89
N PHE A 119 9.97 -2.88 -11.58
CA PHE A 119 9.99 -1.60 -10.85
C PHE A 119 11.24 -1.42 -9.99
N ASP A 120 11.72 -0.18 -9.94
CA ASP A 120 12.78 0.26 -9.03
C ASP A 120 12.21 0.62 -7.66
N GLY A 121 10.94 1.04 -7.62
CA GLY A 121 10.22 1.38 -6.40
C GLY A 121 8.74 1.00 -6.44
N ILE A 122 8.18 0.67 -5.28
CA ILE A 122 6.75 0.52 -5.05
C ILE A 122 6.34 1.53 -3.98
N PHE A 123 5.31 2.31 -4.25
CA PHE A 123 4.70 3.26 -3.32
C PHE A 123 3.31 2.74 -2.92
N ALA A 124 3.20 2.19 -1.70
CA ALA A 124 1.95 1.66 -1.13
C ALA A 124 1.48 2.59 0.01
N ASN A 125 0.97 3.76 -0.36
CA ASN A 125 0.57 4.79 0.59
C ASN A 125 -0.91 4.66 0.94
N ALA A 126 -1.22 4.17 2.14
CA ALA A 126 -2.56 3.93 2.65
C ALA A 126 -3.38 2.91 1.83
N SER A 127 -2.75 1.81 1.42
CA SER A 127 -3.38 0.77 0.60
C SER A 127 -3.26 -0.64 1.17
N LEU A 128 -2.07 -1.07 1.61
CA LEU A 128 -1.83 -2.45 2.07
C LEU A 128 -2.65 -2.86 3.30
N PHE A 129 -3.12 -1.92 4.10
CA PHE A 129 -3.99 -2.24 5.23
C PHE A 129 -5.37 -2.79 4.81
N HIS A 130 -5.77 -2.67 3.53
CA HIS A 130 -6.99 -3.29 3.00
C HIS A 130 -6.83 -4.77 2.67
N VAL A 131 -5.62 -5.30 2.75
CA VAL A 131 -5.36 -6.73 2.56
C VAL A 131 -5.63 -7.47 3.87
N PRO A 132 -6.51 -8.48 3.91
CA PRO A 132 -6.69 -9.33 5.08
C PRO A 132 -5.36 -9.95 5.53
N ALA A 133 -5.14 -10.07 6.84
CA ALA A 133 -3.86 -10.51 7.39
C ALA A 133 -3.40 -11.88 6.85
N GLN A 134 -4.33 -12.80 6.62
CA GLN A 134 -4.04 -14.13 6.05
C GLN A 134 -3.52 -14.07 4.60
N GLU A 135 -3.91 -13.05 3.81
CA GLU A 135 -3.52 -12.89 2.40
C GLU A 135 -2.26 -12.02 2.23
N LEU A 136 -1.83 -11.33 3.28
CA LEU A 136 -0.74 -10.37 3.22
C LEU A 136 0.57 -10.99 2.73
N SER A 137 0.85 -12.24 3.14
CA SER A 137 2.05 -12.98 2.69
C SER A 137 2.09 -13.17 1.17
N GLN A 138 0.96 -13.54 0.56
CA GLN A 138 0.84 -13.72 -0.88
C GLN A 138 1.00 -12.39 -1.63
N VAL A 139 0.32 -11.34 -1.16
CA VAL A 139 0.42 -10.00 -1.77
C VAL A 139 1.85 -9.48 -1.70
N LEU A 140 2.50 -9.55 -0.53
CA LEU A 140 3.89 -9.12 -0.36
C LEU A 140 4.86 -9.92 -1.24
N SER A 141 4.64 -11.21 -1.44
CA SER A 141 5.43 -12.04 -2.36
C SER A 141 5.31 -11.55 -3.81
N LYS A 142 4.11 -11.16 -4.26
CA LYS A 142 3.89 -10.57 -5.60
C LYS A 142 4.59 -9.22 -5.74
N LEU A 143 4.51 -8.37 -4.71
CA LEU A 143 5.21 -7.08 -4.69
C LEU A 143 6.73 -7.26 -4.67
N TYR A 144 7.23 -8.26 -3.94
CA TYR A 144 8.65 -8.61 -3.96
C TYR A 144 9.12 -9.06 -5.34
N ALA A 145 8.35 -9.93 -6.01
CA ALA A 145 8.69 -10.46 -7.33
C ALA A 145 8.74 -9.36 -8.40
N THR A 146 7.84 -8.37 -8.34
CA THR A 146 7.78 -7.29 -9.34
C THR A 146 8.87 -6.22 -9.17
N LEU A 147 9.50 -6.14 -7.99
CA LEU A 147 10.67 -5.29 -7.78
C LEU A 147 11.91 -5.90 -8.43
N ARG A 148 12.74 -5.04 -9.01
CA ARG A 148 14.11 -5.39 -9.42
C ARG A 148 14.97 -5.72 -8.20
N PRO A 149 16.05 -6.53 -8.34
CA PRO A 149 17.05 -6.66 -7.29
C PRO A 149 17.56 -5.28 -6.81
N GLY A 150 17.55 -5.03 -5.51
CA GLY A 150 17.84 -3.72 -4.91
C GLY A 150 16.68 -2.73 -4.90
N GLY A 151 15.54 -3.09 -5.48
CA GLY A 151 14.35 -2.24 -5.51
C GLY A 151 13.75 -1.99 -4.12
N VAL A 152 12.95 -0.95 -3.99
CA VAL A 152 12.49 -0.41 -2.70
C VAL A 152 10.96 -0.43 -2.62
N LEU A 153 10.42 -0.95 -1.52
CA LEU A 153 9.02 -0.84 -1.15
C LEU A 153 8.85 0.21 -0.05
N PHE A 154 8.04 1.22 -0.30
CA PHE A 154 7.50 2.12 0.71
C PHE A 154 6.08 1.68 1.09
N SER A 155 5.75 1.66 2.36
CA SER A 155 4.37 1.49 2.84
C SER A 155 4.04 2.49 3.94
N SER A 156 2.79 2.98 3.95
CA SER A 156 2.23 3.76 5.05
C SER A 156 0.84 3.25 5.35
N ASN A 157 0.62 2.76 6.56
CA ASN A 157 -0.64 2.15 6.97
C ASN A 157 -1.12 2.72 8.31
N PRO A 158 -2.46 2.76 8.55
CA PRO A 158 -2.97 2.99 9.88
C PRO A 158 -2.42 1.94 10.84
N ARG A 159 -1.99 2.38 11.99
CA ARG A 159 -1.39 1.55 13.04
C ARG A 159 -2.46 1.01 13.98
N GLY A 160 -2.33 -0.24 14.41
CA GLY A 160 -3.21 -0.85 15.41
C GLY A 160 -2.47 -1.79 16.35
N HIS A 161 -3.21 -2.73 16.94
CA HIS A 161 -2.71 -3.73 17.87
C HIS A 161 -2.85 -5.16 17.32
N ASN A 162 -2.69 -5.29 16.00
CA ASN A 162 -2.80 -6.56 15.26
C ASN A 162 -4.25 -7.09 15.19
N GLU A 163 -5.18 -6.18 15.04
CA GLU A 163 -6.59 -6.47 14.78
C GLU A 163 -6.94 -6.24 13.31
N GLU A 164 -7.97 -6.91 12.84
CA GLU A 164 -8.56 -6.69 11.52
C GLU A 164 -10.09 -6.74 11.59
N GLY A 165 -10.75 -6.09 10.66
CA GLY A 165 -12.19 -6.06 10.59
C GLY A 165 -12.76 -4.88 9.81
N TRP A 166 -14.08 -4.75 9.91
CA TRP A 166 -14.83 -3.71 9.23
C TRP A 166 -14.80 -2.39 9.98
N ASN A 167 -14.50 -1.32 9.24
CA ASN A 167 -14.69 0.06 9.65
C ASN A 167 -15.70 0.71 8.69
N GLY A 168 -16.97 0.71 9.08
CA GLY A 168 -18.07 0.97 8.16
C GLY A 168 -18.10 -0.09 7.06
N ASN A 169 -18.00 0.34 5.80
CA ASN A 169 -17.98 -0.54 4.64
C ASN A 169 -16.57 -0.77 4.09
N ARG A 170 -15.53 -0.53 4.88
CA ARG A 170 -14.14 -0.78 4.50
C ARG A 170 -13.53 -1.80 5.44
N TYR A 171 -12.97 -2.85 4.88
CA TYR A 171 -12.18 -3.81 5.67
C TYR A 171 -10.76 -3.28 5.83
N GLY A 172 -10.15 -3.54 6.98
CA GLY A 172 -8.76 -3.17 7.24
C GLY A 172 -8.09 -4.07 8.25
N SER A 173 -6.78 -4.28 8.05
CA SER A 173 -5.87 -4.98 8.96
C SER A 173 -4.89 -3.95 9.53
N TYR A 174 -4.84 -3.86 10.86
CA TYR A 174 -4.14 -2.80 11.58
C TYR A 174 -3.00 -3.41 12.40
N HIS A 175 -1.79 -3.33 11.87
CA HIS A 175 -0.62 -3.93 12.49
C HIS A 175 0.16 -2.92 13.34
N ASP A 176 0.77 -3.43 14.43
CA ASP A 176 1.88 -2.74 15.08
C ASP A 176 3.17 -2.91 14.26
N LEU A 177 4.22 -2.19 14.66
CA LEU A 177 5.52 -2.25 13.96
C LEU A 177 6.13 -3.65 13.95
N ASP A 178 6.02 -4.39 15.06
CA ASP A 178 6.66 -5.70 15.17
C ASP A 178 5.97 -6.75 14.31
N ALA A 179 4.63 -6.72 14.24
CA ALA A 179 3.90 -7.58 13.32
C ALA A 179 4.19 -7.22 11.86
N TRP A 180 4.18 -5.93 11.53
CA TRP A 180 4.52 -5.46 10.19
C TRP A 180 5.92 -5.91 9.77
N ARG A 181 6.91 -5.77 10.65
CA ARG A 181 8.28 -6.28 10.42
C ARG A 181 8.31 -7.78 10.13
N ARG A 182 7.57 -8.57 10.90
CA ARG A 182 7.52 -10.03 10.67
C ARG A 182 6.99 -10.35 9.26
N HIS A 183 5.93 -9.70 8.81
CA HIS A 183 5.37 -9.91 7.48
C HIS A 183 6.37 -9.56 6.37
N LEU A 184 6.99 -8.38 6.44
CA LEU A 184 7.93 -7.93 5.41
C LEU A 184 9.21 -8.77 5.40
N THR A 185 9.77 -9.09 6.57
CA THR A 185 10.97 -9.95 6.68
C THR A 185 10.67 -11.36 6.18
N ALA A 186 9.52 -11.94 6.51
CA ALA A 186 9.10 -13.24 5.99
C ALA A 186 8.95 -13.26 4.46
N ALA A 187 8.57 -12.13 3.85
CA ALA A 187 8.52 -11.96 2.41
C ALA A 187 9.89 -11.71 1.75
N GLY A 188 10.98 -11.64 2.54
CA GLY A 188 12.35 -11.46 2.06
C GLY A 188 12.85 -10.02 2.02
N PHE A 189 12.08 -9.06 2.50
CA PHE A 189 12.50 -7.66 2.55
C PHE A 189 13.42 -7.36 3.74
N VAL A 190 14.31 -6.39 3.56
CA VAL A 190 15.18 -5.83 4.61
C VAL A 190 14.73 -4.40 4.93
N GLU A 191 14.50 -4.12 6.21
CA GLU A 191 14.10 -2.79 6.67
C GLU A 191 15.22 -1.77 6.46
N LEU A 192 14.87 -0.62 5.91
CA LEU A 192 15.78 0.53 5.75
C LEU A 192 15.48 1.61 6.79
N GLU A 193 14.19 1.93 6.97
CA GLU A 193 13.74 2.89 7.99
C GLU A 193 12.26 2.71 8.28
N HIS A 194 11.82 3.28 9.41
CA HIS A 194 10.41 3.50 9.70
C HIS A 194 10.23 4.80 10.49
N TYR A 195 9.03 5.35 10.44
CA TYR A 195 8.64 6.51 11.21
C TYR A 195 7.13 6.55 11.42
N TYR A 196 6.71 7.34 12.40
CA TYR A 196 5.30 7.55 12.67
C TYR A 196 4.83 8.94 12.23
N ARG A 197 3.56 9.06 11.86
CA ARG A 197 2.97 10.31 11.38
C ARG A 197 1.68 10.66 12.14
N PRO A 198 1.36 11.98 12.26
CA PRO A 198 2.18 13.12 11.87
C PRO A 198 3.45 13.25 12.71
N ALA A 199 4.51 13.83 12.12
CA ALA A 199 5.77 14.03 12.84
C ALA A 199 5.64 15.07 13.96
N GLY A 200 6.51 14.99 14.97
CA GLY A 200 6.58 15.96 16.06
C GLY A 200 5.52 15.80 17.16
N LEU A 201 4.63 14.81 17.06
CA LEU A 201 3.65 14.48 18.09
C LEU A 201 4.09 13.30 18.96
N PRO A 202 3.56 13.14 20.18
CA PRO A 202 3.73 11.91 20.96
C PRO A 202 3.22 10.69 20.21
N CYS A 203 3.85 9.52 20.42
CA CYS A 203 3.55 8.29 19.68
C CYS A 203 2.06 7.88 19.70
N ASN A 204 1.35 8.13 20.81
CA ASN A 204 -0.09 7.86 20.92
C ASN A 204 -0.97 8.79 20.06
N GLN A 205 -0.40 9.86 19.50
CA GLN A 205 -1.06 10.78 18.57
C GLN A 205 -0.56 10.63 17.14
N GLN A 206 0.21 9.58 16.85
CA GLN A 206 0.76 9.25 15.54
C GLN A 206 0.12 7.96 15.01
N PRO A 207 -1.09 8.02 14.43
CA PRO A 207 -1.85 6.83 14.04
C PRO A 207 -1.33 6.13 12.78
N TRP A 208 -0.31 6.67 12.11
CA TRP A 208 0.25 6.10 10.89
C TRP A 208 1.65 5.56 11.10
N LEU A 209 1.88 4.35 10.63
CA LEU A 209 3.19 3.72 10.51
C LEU A 209 3.64 3.77 9.05
N ALA A 210 4.72 4.52 8.80
CA ALA A 210 5.41 4.53 7.52
C ALA A 210 6.70 3.73 7.61
N SER A 211 7.04 2.96 6.58
CA SER A 211 8.25 2.12 6.55
C SER A 211 8.78 1.94 5.15
N VAL A 212 10.09 1.76 5.04
CA VAL A 212 10.82 1.57 3.79
C VAL A 212 11.63 0.30 3.85
N TRP A 213 11.54 -0.49 2.80
CA TRP A 213 12.07 -1.85 2.72
C TRP A 213 12.79 -2.08 1.42
N ARG A 214 13.85 -2.88 1.44
CA ARG A 214 14.62 -3.24 0.24
C ARG A 214 14.46 -4.70 -0.10
N LYS A 215 14.26 -4.99 -1.39
CA LYS A 215 14.56 -6.31 -1.94
C LYS A 215 16.08 -6.43 -2.06
N PRO A 216 16.74 -7.39 -1.42
CA PRO A 216 18.19 -7.62 -1.59
C PRO A 216 18.60 -7.75 -3.05
N LYS A 217 19.87 -7.44 -3.35
CA LYS A 217 20.42 -7.54 -4.73
C LYS A 217 20.72 -8.98 -5.14
N THR A 218 20.77 -9.87 -4.17
CA THR A 218 21.01 -11.33 -4.32
C THR A 218 20.21 -12.09 -3.30
#